data_648c875e282039a6cdec73bd87253718
#
_entry.id   648c875e282039a6cdec73bd87253718
#
_cell.length_a   1.000
_cell.length_b   1.000
_cell.length_c   1.000
_cell.angle_alpha   90.00
_cell.angle_beta   90.00
_cell.angle_gamma   90.00
#
_symmetry.space_group_name_H-M   'P 1'
#
loop_
_entity.id
_entity.type
_entity.pdbx_description
1 polymer ?
#
loop_
_entity_poly.entity_id
_entity_poly.type
_entity_poly.pdbx_seq_one_letter_code
_entity_poly.pdbx_strand_id
1 'polypeptide(L)'
;MHFTKVQISELMRKHAEKENGLHDLMEIMLESMMVAERSEFLHENPQNKGNGYRFGHAYGQGRKLEFRIPRDRYGNFHPQILAILRNQEEECDR
;
A
#
# COMPACT_ATOMS: atom_id res chain seq x y z
N MET A 1 7.21 0.48 9.37
CA MET A 1 6.62 -0.51 10.28
C MET A 1 6.65 -1.88 9.63
N HIS A 2 7.19 -2.86 10.31
CA HIS A 2 7.24 -4.23 9.80
C HIS A 2 6.37 -5.12 10.65
N PHE A 3 5.51 -5.90 10.01
CA PHE A 3 4.70 -6.88 10.70
C PHE A 3 5.45 -8.20 10.81
N THR A 4 5.43 -8.81 11.99
CA THR A 4 5.91 -10.18 12.15
C THR A 4 4.89 -11.15 11.55
N LYS A 5 5.31 -12.41 11.33
CA LYS A 5 4.39 -13.44 10.83
C LYS A 5 3.20 -13.66 11.77
N VAL A 6 3.45 -13.59 13.08
CA VAL A 6 2.38 -13.74 14.09
C VAL A 6 1.39 -12.59 14.00
N GLN A 7 1.89 -11.35 13.87
CA GLN A 7 1.02 -10.19 13.75
C GLN A 7 0.17 -10.24 12.48
N ILE A 8 0.75 -10.66 11.36
CA ILE A 8 0.02 -10.82 10.10
C ILE A 8 -1.06 -11.89 10.26
N SER A 9 -0.73 -13.04 10.87
CA SER A 9 -1.69 -14.12 11.08
C SER A 9 -2.86 -13.68 11.94
N GLU A 10 -2.59 -12.91 13.00
CA GLU A 10 -3.64 -12.39 13.87
C GLU A 10 -4.54 -11.39 13.16
N LEU A 11 -3.95 -10.50 12.33
CA LEU A 11 -4.72 -9.57 11.53
C LEU A 11 -5.62 -10.30 10.53
N MET A 12 -5.10 -11.32 9.87
CA MET A 12 -5.87 -12.11 8.92
C MET A 12 -7.06 -12.79 9.61
N ARG A 13 -6.82 -13.41 10.76
CA ARG A 13 -7.87 -14.09 11.50
C ARG A 13 -8.93 -13.10 12.00
N LYS A 14 -8.49 -11.95 12.52
CA LYS A 14 -9.39 -10.93 13.06
C LYS A 14 -10.28 -10.33 11.97
N HIS A 15 -9.69 -10.04 10.81
CA HIS A 15 -10.41 -9.38 9.71
C HIS A 15 -11.17 -10.34 8.82
N ALA A 16 -10.75 -11.60 8.73
CA ALA A 16 -11.43 -12.59 7.90
C ALA A 16 -12.85 -12.89 8.35
N GLU A 17 -13.18 -12.63 9.61
CA GLU A 17 -14.51 -12.83 10.16
C GLU A 17 -15.48 -11.71 9.75
N LYS A 18 -14.99 -10.60 9.23
CA LYS A 18 -15.81 -9.48 8.81
C LYS A 18 -16.14 -9.59 7.33
N GLU A 19 -17.28 -9.02 6.92
CA GLU A 19 -17.74 -9.06 5.54
C GLU A 19 -16.71 -8.50 4.55
N ASN A 20 -16.01 -7.42 4.90
CA ASN A 20 -14.98 -6.80 4.07
C ASN A 20 -13.57 -6.97 4.64
N GLY A 21 -13.39 -7.97 5.51
CA GLY A 21 -12.14 -8.11 6.25
C GLY A 21 -10.93 -8.34 5.39
N LEU A 22 -11.05 -9.15 4.33
CA LEU A 22 -9.93 -9.40 3.42
C LEU A 22 -9.53 -8.12 2.68
N HIS A 23 -10.49 -7.32 2.26
CA HIS A 23 -10.23 -6.04 1.60
C HIS A 23 -9.53 -5.05 2.52
N ASP A 24 -10.03 -4.93 3.75
CA ASP A 24 -9.40 -4.07 4.75
C ASP A 24 -7.96 -4.48 5.00
N LEU A 25 -7.70 -5.79 5.09
CA LEU A 25 -6.36 -6.31 5.27
C LEU A 25 -5.46 -5.96 4.08
N MET A 26 -5.96 -6.11 2.86
CA MET A 26 -5.21 -5.75 1.65
C MET A 26 -4.83 -4.28 1.66
N GLU A 27 -5.75 -3.40 2.05
CA GLU A 27 -5.48 -1.96 2.13
C GLU A 27 -4.38 -1.66 3.16
N ILE A 28 -4.45 -2.29 4.33
CA ILE A 28 -3.44 -2.13 5.37
C ILE A 28 -2.07 -2.61 4.88
N MET A 29 -2.02 -3.76 4.24
CA MET A 29 -0.77 -4.32 3.72
C MET A 29 -0.16 -3.43 2.64
N LEU A 30 -0.99 -2.93 1.72
CA LEU A 30 -0.52 -2.03 0.67
C LEU A 30 0.05 -0.74 1.25
N GLU A 31 -0.62 -0.14 2.21
CA GLU A 31 -0.12 1.07 2.87
C GLU A 31 1.23 0.80 3.56
N SER A 32 1.35 -0.34 4.25
CA SER A 32 2.59 -0.71 4.94
C SER A 32 3.74 -0.91 3.95
N MET A 33 3.47 -1.56 2.82
CA MET A 33 4.48 -1.78 1.78
C MET A 33 4.93 -0.47 1.15
N MET A 34 4.00 0.45 0.90
CA MET A 34 4.34 1.76 0.33
C MET A 34 5.16 2.60 1.31
N VAL A 35 4.84 2.54 2.60
CA VAL A 35 5.63 3.25 3.62
C VAL A 35 7.05 2.69 3.69
N ALA A 36 7.21 1.36 3.60
CA ALA A 36 8.52 0.73 3.57
C ALA A 36 9.32 1.17 2.34
N GLU A 37 8.69 1.23 1.17
CA GLU A 37 9.34 1.71 -0.05
C GLU A 37 9.79 3.18 0.12
N ARG A 38 8.94 4.03 0.71
CA ARG A 38 9.31 5.43 0.95
C ARG A 38 10.51 5.54 1.88
N SER A 39 10.55 4.71 2.93
CA SER A 39 11.68 4.71 3.86
C SER A 39 12.99 4.38 3.15
N GLU A 40 13.00 3.36 2.29
CA GLU A 40 14.18 3.02 1.50
C GLU A 40 14.56 4.15 0.53
N PHE A 41 13.58 4.71 -0.14
CA PHE A 41 13.80 5.83 -1.06
C PHE A 41 14.44 7.02 -0.35
N LEU A 42 13.92 7.39 0.81
CA LEU A 42 14.45 8.51 1.59
C LEU A 42 15.84 8.22 2.14
N HIS A 43 16.14 6.97 2.44
CA HIS A 43 17.48 6.58 2.88
C HIS A 43 18.52 6.82 1.78
N GLU A 44 18.14 6.58 0.53
CA GLU A 44 18.99 6.81 -0.64
C GLU A 44 19.00 8.27 -1.08
N ASN A 45 18.09 9.07 -0.59
CA ASN A 45 17.94 10.49 -0.96
C ASN A 45 17.88 11.35 0.30
N PRO A 46 19.02 11.53 1.00
CA PRO A 46 19.00 12.14 2.33
C PRO A 46 18.58 13.61 2.37
N GLN A 47 18.54 14.29 1.23
CA GLN A 47 18.05 15.67 1.15
C GLN A 47 16.52 15.73 1.05
N ASN A 48 15.88 14.62 0.79
CA ASN A 48 14.44 14.50 0.68
C ASN A 48 13.83 14.09 2.00
N LYS A 49 12.54 14.37 2.20
CA LYS A 49 11.83 14.00 3.42
C LYS A 49 10.42 13.56 3.06
N GLY A 50 9.81 12.77 3.94
CA GLY A 50 8.40 12.43 3.84
C GLY A 50 7.54 13.69 3.97
N ASN A 51 6.44 13.73 3.23
CA ASN A 51 5.54 14.88 3.22
C ASN A 51 4.09 14.40 3.23
N GLY A 52 3.71 13.75 4.33
CA GLY A 52 2.35 13.29 4.53
C GLY A 52 1.90 12.23 3.55
N TYR A 53 0.60 12.23 3.26
CA TYR A 53 -0.06 11.22 2.43
C TYR A 53 -1.08 11.88 1.52
N ARG A 54 -1.39 11.21 0.42
CA ARG A 54 -2.55 11.55 -0.40
C ARG A 54 -3.46 10.33 -0.50
N PHE A 55 -4.74 10.54 -0.73
CA PHE A 55 -5.66 9.44 -0.96
C PHE A 55 -5.57 8.95 -2.39
N GLY A 56 -5.64 7.65 -2.57
CA GLY A 56 -5.65 7.03 -3.86
C GLY A 56 -6.44 5.75 -3.83
N HIS A 57 -6.56 5.12 -4.99
CA HIS A 57 -7.28 3.86 -5.10
C HIS A 57 -6.68 2.98 -6.18
N ALA A 58 -6.98 1.70 -6.09
CA ALA A 58 -6.71 0.70 -7.11
C ALA A 58 -7.81 -0.35 -7.02
N TYR A 59 -7.86 -1.26 -7.97
CA TYR A 59 -8.84 -2.34 -7.94
C TYR A 59 -8.13 -3.66 -7.69
N GLY A 60 -8.68 -4.45 -6.79
CA GLY A 60 -8.20 -5.80 -6.51
C GLY A 60 -9.39 -6.74 -6.39
N GLN A 61 -9.37 -7.85 -7.12
CA GLN A 61 -10.43 -8.85 -7.11
C GLN A 61 -11.81 -8.25 -7.44
N GLY A 62 -11.85 -7.31 -8.39
CA GLY A 62 -13.10 -6.69 -8.82
C GLY A 62 -13.67 -5.65 -7.88
N ARG A 63 -12.93 -5.27 -6.85
CA ARG A 63 -13.36 -4.28 -5.87
C ARG A 63 -12.38 -3.13 -5.76
N LYS A 64 -12.90 -1.96 -5.42
CA LYS A 64 -12.09 -0.78 -5.20
C LYS A 64 -11.38 -0.85 -3.85
N LEU A 65 -10.07 -0.68 -3.88
CA LEU A 65 -9.25 -0.53 -2.69
C LEU A 65 -8.92 0.94 -2.51
N GLU A 66 -9.15 1.46 -1.32
CA GLU A 66 -8.85 2.86 -0.98
C GLU A 66 -7.75 2.87 0.08
N PHE A 67 -6.74 3.69 -0.12
CA PHE A 67 -5.60 3.73 0.78
C PHE A 67 -4.90 5.07 0.72
N ARG A 68 -4.03 5.31 1.69
CA ARG A 68 -3.18 6.48 1.73
C ARG A 68 -1.87 6.16 1.04
N ILE A 69 -1.46 7.03 0.13
CA ILE A 69 -0.20 6.89 -0.60
C ILE A 69 0.81 7.85 0.02
N PRO A 70 1.93 7.36 0.54
CA PRO A 70 2.93 8.22 1.16
C PRO A 70 3.60 9.12 0.12
N ARG A 71 3.87 10.35 0.51
CA ARG A 71 4.44 11.38 -0.36
C ARG A 71 5.81 11.80 0.16
N ASP A 72 6.62 12.33 -0.74
CA ASP A 72 7.88 12.97 -0.40
C ASP A 72 7.80 14.47 -0.68
N ARG A 73 8.82 15.20 -0.23
CA ARG A 73 8.88 16.66 -0.35
C ARG A 73 8.85 17.13 -1.80
N TYR A 74 9.55 16.43 -2.69
CA TYR A 74 9.76 16.88 -4.06
C TYR A 74 8.86 16.18 -5.08
N GLY A 75 8.02 15.28 -4.66
CA GLY A 75 7.13 14.56 -5.57
C GLY A 75 7.83 13.55 -6.46
N ASN A 76 9.00 13.07 -6.05
CA ASN A 76 9.81 12.13 -6.85
C ASN A 76 9.56 10.67 -6.49
N PHE A 77 8.96 10.40 -5.34
CA PHE A 77 8.71 9.05 -4.89
C PHE A 77 7.42 8.51 -5.49
N HIS A 78 7.50 7.37 -6.13
CA HIS A 78 6.36 6.66 -6.69
C HIS A 78 6.41 5.20 -6.25
N PRO A 79 5.44 4.71 -5.43
CA PRO A 79 5.48 3.33 -4.96
C PRO A 79 5.39 2.33 -6.10
N GLN A 80 6.32 1.39 -6.15
CA GLN A 80 6.33 0.34 -7.16
C GLN A 80 5.14 -0.60 -7.04
N ILE A 81 4.74 -0.91 -5.80
CA ILE A 81 3.60 -1.82 -5.60
C ILE A 81 2.32 -1.25 -6.21
N LEU A 82 2.14 0.06 -6.15
CA LEU A 82 0.98 0.71 -6.74
C LEU A 82 1.00 0.62 -8.27
N ALA A 83 2.17 0.81 -8.87
CA ALA A 83 2.32 0.67 -10.32
C ALA A 83 2.04 -0.76 -10.79
N ILE A 84 2.51 -1.75 -10.04
CA ILE A 84 2.25 -3.17 -10.33
C ILE A 84 0.76 -3.46 -10.31
N LEU A 85 0.05 -2.98 -9.28
CA LEU A 85 -1.39 -3.17 -9.18
C LEU A 85 -2.15 -2.55 -10.33
N ARG A 86 -1.80 -1.32 -10.69
CA ARG A 86 -2.47 -0.60 -11.78
C ARG A 86 -2.22 -1.24 -13.13
N ASN A 87 -1.05 -1.81 -13.35
CA ASN A 87 -0.75 -2.55 -14.56
C ASN A 87 -1.60 -3.82 -14.66
N GLN A 88 -1.82 -4.51 -13.56
CA GLN A 88 -2.69 -5.69 -13.53
C GLN A 88 -4.13 -5.34 -13.84
N GLU A 89 -4.62 -4.19 -13.39
CA GLU A 89 -5.94 -3.71 -13.76
C GLU A 89 -6.08 -3.57 -15.28
N GLU A 90 -5.12 -2.92 -15.92
CA GLU A 90 -5.15 -2.72 -17.37
C GLU A 90 -5.15 -4.03 -18.12
N GLU A 91 -4.40 -5.02 -17.66
CA GLU A 91 -4.37 -6.35 -18.27
C GLU A 91 -5.69 -7.09 -18.09
N CYS A 92 -6.34 -6.92 -16.96
CA CYS A 92 -7.62 -7.58 -16.69
C CYS A 92 -8.78 -6.99 -17.49
N ASP A 93 -8.69 -5.72 -17.86
CA ASP A 93 -9.74 -5.02 -18.62
C ASP A 93 -9.73 -5.34 -20.12
N ARG A 94 -8.78 -6.14 -20.53
CA ARG A 94 -8.70 -6.58 -21.94
C ARG A 94 -9.36 -7.96 -22.13
#